data_49a0bda2508acd6c14c13f9fc276f42c
#
_entry.id   49a0bda2508acd6c14c13f9fc276f42c
#
_cell.length_a   1.000
_cell.length_b   1.000
_cell.length_c   1.000
_cell.angle_alpha   90.00
_cell.angle_beta   90.00
_cell.angle_gamma   90.00
#
_symmetry.space_group_name_H-M   'P 1'
#
loop_
_entity.id
_entity.type
_entity.pdbx_description
1 polymer ?
#
loop_
_entity_poly.entity_id
_entity_poly.type
_entity_poly.pdbx_seq_one_letter_code
_entity_poly.pdbx_strand_id
1 'polypeptide(L)'
;ASQGDKDWMEFFKIASSLFAIKEQSPIMEEYKEKGYDKREWMKELYRLNKEHMFNDKLKAVSISTNFAKRDKYKDGYYILNINFEMKTVRVRAFPREEEKDASNLYSRLEKGLDERKNAVVLVSVPKIQELQEAYPSYFLDTTHFLKEVDKMMSDCVKFGFV
;
A
#
# COMPACT_ATOMS: atom_id res chain seq x y z
N ALA A 1 -10.79 -13.26 2.17
CA ALA A 1 -9.72 -12.29 2.34
C ALA A 1 -9.30 -12.20 3.80
N SER A 2 -8.01 -12.06 4.05
CA SER A 2 -7.48 -11.86 5.39
C SER A 2 -7.83 -10.47 5.91
N GLN A 3 -7.74 -10.26 7.22
CA GLN A 3 -7.93 -8.94 7.82
C GLN A 3 -6.92 -7.93 7.26
N GLY A 4 -5.69 -8.38 6.98
CA GLY A 4 -4.67 -7.53 6.37
C GLY A 4 -5.06 -6.99 5.00
N ASP A 5 -5.71 -7.82 4.16
CA ASP A 5 -6.18 -7.38 2.84
C ASP A 5 -7.28 -6.32 2.96
N LYS A 6 -8.19 -6.48 3.93
CA LYS A 6 -9.24 -5.50 4.19
C LYS A 6 -8.66 -4.17 4.63
N ASP A 7 -7.66 -4.20 5.51
CA ASP A 7 -7.00 -3.00 6.02
C ASP A 7 -6.23 -2.26 4.91
N TRP A 8 -5.58 -2.99 3.98
CA TRP A 8 -4.95 -2.43 2.80
C TRP A 8 -5.95 -1.67 1.93
N MET A 9 -7.07 -2.32 1.63
CA MET A 9 -8.11 -1.72 0.78
C MET A 9 -8.70 -0.49 1.46
N GLU A 10 -8.95 -0.55 2.76
CA GLU A 10 -9.46 0.58 3.54
C GLU A 10 -8.48 1.75 3.52
N PHE A 11 -7.18 1.48 3.71
CA PHE A 11 -6.14 2.51 3.64
C PHE A 11 -6.14 3.23 2.29
N PHE A 12 -6.18 2.49 1.18
CA PHE A 12 -6.22 3.05 -0.16
C PHE A 12 -7.47 3.90 -0.39
N LYS A 13 -8.62 3.41 0.03
CA LYS A 13 -9.91 4.11 -0.14
C LYS A 13 -9.91 5.43 0.61
N ILE A 14 -9.47 5.43 1.86
CA ILE A 14 -9.42 6.64 2.69
C ILE A 14 -8.42 7.64 2.11
N ALA A 15 -7.20 7.19 1.79
CA ALA A 15 -6.17 8.05 1.21
C ALA A 15 -6.62 8.67 -0.10
N SER A 16 -7.24 7.88 -0.99
CA SER A 16 -7.74 8.36 -2.27
C SER A 16 -8.89 9.35 -2.10
N SER A 17 -9.76 9.14 -1.12
CA SER A 17 -10.87 10.06 -0.83
C SER A 17 -10.38 11.39 -0.29
N LEU A 18 -9.42 11.38 0.63
CA LEU A 18 -8.79 12.60 1.15
C LEU A 18 -8.06 13.36 0.04
N PHE A 19 -7.38 12.64 -0.84
CA PHE A 19 -6.70 13.21 -1.99
C PHE A 19 -7.69 13.88 -2.95
N ALA A 20 -8.82 13.22 -3.22
CA ALA A 20 -9.88 13.75 -4.06
C ALA A 20 -10.49 15.03 -3.49
N ILE A 21 -10.71 15.09 -2.18
CA ILE A 21 -11.18 16.30 -1.50
C ILE A 21 -10.20 17.45 -1.71
N LYS A 22 -8.92 17.19 -1.51
CA LYS A 22 -7.88 18.20 -1.69
C LYS A 22 -7.82 18.72 -3.12
N GLU A 23 -7.98 17.85 -4.11
CA GLU A 23 -7.96 18.19 -5.53
C GLU A 23 -9.33 18.61 -6.08
N GLN A 24 -10.35 18.69 -5.23
CA GLN A 24 -11.72 19.00 -5.62
C GLN A 24 -12.29 18.03 -6.66
N SER A 25 -11.82 16.79 -6.62
CA SER A 25 -12.29 15.69 -7.47
C SER A 25 -13.42 14.93 -6.79
N PRO A 26 -14.25 14.18 -7.55
CA PRO A 26 -15.30 13.34 -6.93
C PRO A 26 -14.71 12.28 -6.00
N ILE A 27 -15.34 12.09 -4.84
CA ILE A 27 -14.99 11.02 -3.91
C ILE A 27 -15.85 9.79 -4.20
N MET A 28 -15.39 8.62 -3.74
CA MET A 28 -16.13 7.38 -3.89
C MET A 28 -17.50 7.45 -3.20
N GLU A 29 -18.54 6.96 -3.85
CA GLU A 29 -19.90 6.97 -3.32
C GLU A 29 -19.98 6.28 -1.95
N GLU A 30 -19.26 5.18 -1.77
CA GLU A 30 -19.18 4.46 -0.51
C GLU A 30 -18.82 5.36 0.67
N TYR A 31 -17.89 6.31 0.46
CA TYR A 31 -17.43 7.23 1.52
C TYR A 31 -18.35 8.43 1.68
N LYS A 32 -19.04 8.85 0.64
CA LYS A 32 -20.13 9.84 0.75
C LYS A 32 -21.26 9.30 1.61
N GLU A 33 -21.66 8.06 1.38
CA GLU A 33 -22.77 7.41 2.09
C GLU A 33 -22.45 7.17 3.57
N LYS A 34 -21.20 6.85 3.90
CA LYS A 34 -20.75 6.64 5.27
C LYS A 34 -20.75 7.91 6.11
N GLY A 35 -20.80 9.07 5.47
CA GLY A 35 -20.85 10.36 6.17
C GLY A 35 -19.61 10.70 6.98
N TYR A 36 -18.48 10.07 6.70
CA TYR A 36 -17.22 10.42 7.34
C TYR A 36 -16.79 11.82 6.97
N ASP A 37 -16.44 12.64 7.96
CA ASP A 37 -15.81 13.90 7.69
C ASP A 37 -14.29 13.72 7.49
N LYS A 38 -13.65 14.77 6.97
CA LYS A 38 -12.22 14.77 6.67
C LYS A 38 -11.37 14.42 7.89
N ARG A 39 -11.75 14.93 9.07
CA ARG A 39 -11.02 14.69 10.32
C ARG A 39 -11.08 13.22 10.72
N GLU A 40 -12.23 12.59 10.62
CA GLU A 40 -12.40 11.18 10.94
C GLU A 40 -11.62 10.30 9.97
N TRP A 41 -11.61 10.63 8.69
CA TRP A 41 -10.81 9.92 7.70
C TRP A 41 -9.30 10.04 7.96
N MET A 42 -8.83 11.22 8.34
CA MET A 42 -7.42 11.43 8.69
C MET A 42 -7.01 10.61 9.92
N LYS A 43 -7.84 10.55 10.94
CA LYS A 43 -7.61 9.71 12.12
C LYS A 43 -7.49 8.24 11.75
N GLU A 44 -8.40 7.74 10.92
CA GLU A 44 -8.42 6.35 10.49
C GLU A 44 -7.20 6.02 9.63
N LEU A 45 -6.82 6.92 8.73
CA LEU A 45 -5.61 6.78 7.93
C LEU A 45 -4.37 6.67 8.82
N TYR A 46 -4.26 7.54 9.80
CA TYR A 46 -3.17 7.53 10.78
C TYR A 46 -3.12 6.21 11.54
N ARG A 47 -4.26 5.75 12.05
CA ARG A 47 -4.36 4.48 12.77
C ARG A 47 -3.89 3.31 11.92
N LEU A 48 -4.40 3.19 10.70
CA LEU A 48 -4.04 2.12 9.78
C LEU A 48 -2.55 2.16 9.43
N ASN A 49 -2.00 3.35 9.18
CA ASN A 49 -0.59 3.45 8.86
C ASN A 49 0.31 3.11 10.05
N LYS A 50 -0.07 3.53 11.25
CA LYS A 50 0.71 3.23 12.45
C LYS A 50 0.71 1.75 12.78
N GLU A 51 -0.42 1.09 12.59
CA GLU A 51 -0.59 -0.34 12.86
C GLU A 51 0.11 -1.22 11.81
N HIS A 52 0.02 -0.85 10.53
CA HIS A 52 0.47 -1.69 9.41
C HIS A 52 1.63 -1.15 8.61
N MET A 53 2.06 0.07 8.86
CA MET A 53 3.13 0.75 8.10
C MET A 53 2.87 0.78 6.59
N PHE A 54 1.64 1.04 6.20
CA PHE A 54 1.21 0.98 4.81
C PHE A 54 1.97 1.95 3.90
N ASN A 55 2.31 3.14 4.40
CA ASN A 55 3.04 4.11 3.58
C ASN A 55 4.40 3.57 3.12
N ASP A 56 5.12 2.88 4.02
CA ASP A 56 6.40 2.24 3.67
C ASP A 56 6.19 1.06 2.72
N LYS A 57 5.14 0.28 2.93
CA LYS A 57 4.76 -0.83 2.05
C LYS A 57 4.39 -0.32 0.64
N LEU A 58 3.71 0.83 0.54
CA LEU A 58 3.38 1.45 -0.75
C LEU A 58 4.62 1.91 -1.51
N LYS A 59 5.63 2.40 -0.81
CA LYS A 59 6.93 2.73 -1.44
C LYS A 59 7.55 1.48 -2.07
N ALA A 60 7.47 0.35 -1.38
CA ALA A 60 7.96 -0.93 -1.90
C ALA A 60 7.14 -1.43 -3.09
N VAL A 61 5.82 -1.31 -3.07
CA VAL A 61 4.94 -1.65 -4.19
C VAL A 61 5.27 -0.79 -5.41
N SER A 62 5.56 0.49 -5.21
CA SER A 62 6.00 1.39 -6.28
C SER A 62 7.27 0.89 -6.97
N ILE A 63 8.23 0.39 -6.21
CA ILE A 63 9.45 -0.20 -6.75
C ILE A 63 9.11 -1.45 -7.58
N SER A 64 8.24 -2.32 -7.08
CA SER A 64 7.84 -3.54 -7.78
C SER A 64 7.12 -3.26 -9.10
N THR A 65 6.38 -2.16 -9.18
CA THR A 65 5.70 -1.74 -10.42
C THR A 65 6.69 -1.51 -11.56
N ASN A 66 7.86 -0.96 -11.26
CA ASN A 66 8.91 -0.75 -12.25
C ASN A 66 9.49 -2.08 -12.77
N PHE A 67 9.55 -3.10 -11.92
CA PHE A 67 9.97 -4.44 -12.33
C PHE A 67 8.90 -5.14 -13.17
N ALA A 68 7.62 -4.95 -12.86
CA ALA A 68 6.50 -5.54 -13.60
C ALA A 68 6.42 -5.09 -15.06
N LYS A 69 7.00 -3.94 -15.39
CA LYS A 69 7.08 -3.46 -16.76
C LYS A 69 8.10 -4.21 -17.62
N ARG A 70 8.96 -5.02 -17.01
CA ARG A 70 9.94 -5.84 -17.71
C ARG A 70 9.28 -7.14 -18.19
N ASP A 71 9.46 -7.48 -19.47
CA ASP A 71 8.76 -8.58 -20.15
C ASP A 71 8.89 -9.97 -19.51
N LYS A 72 9.95 -10.22 -18.77
CA LYS A 72 10.31 -11.56 -18.28
C LYS A 72 9.29 -12.13 -17.27
N TYR A 73 8.53 -11.30 -16.56
CA TYR A 73 7.64 -11.73 -15.48
C TYR A 73 6.24 -11.11 -15.57
N LYS A 74 5.76 -10.97 -16.78
CA LYS A 74 4.49 -10.28 -17.12
C LYS A 74 3.27 -10.66 -16.29
N ASP A 75 3.18 -11.93 -15.89
CA ASP A 75 2.04 -12.47 -15.13
C ASP A 75 2.50 -13.11 -13.82
N GLY A 76 3.70 -12.78 -13.39
CA GLY A 76 4.34 -13.44 -12.27
C GLY A 76 4.03 -12.81 -10.92
N TYR A 77 4.90 -13.15 -9.97
CA TYR A 77 4.80 -12.73 -8.58
C TYR A 77 6.08 -12.05 -8.14
N TYR A 78 5.94 -11.10 -7.22
CA TYR A 78 7.07 -10.45 -6.56
C TYR A 78 6.94 -10.63 -5.06
N ILE A 79 8.04 -11.03 -4.43
CA ILE A 79 8.17 -10.97 -2.98
C ILE A 79 9.04 -9.77 -2.65
N LEU A 80 8.48 -8.88 -1.83
CA LEU A 80 9.15 -7.69 -1.35
C LEU A 80 9.51 -7.90 0.12
N ASN A 81 10.79 -7.90 0.42
CA ASN A 81 11.28 -7.96 1.79
C ASN A 81 11.76 -6.57 2.18
N ILE A 82 11.02 -5.93 3.07
CA ILE A 82 11.20 -4.53 3.44
C ILE A 82 11.89 -4.47 4.81
N ASN A 83 13.00 -3.75 4.87
CA ASN A 83 13.65 -3.42 6.14
C ASN A 83 13.39 -1.94 6.44
N PHE A 84 12.60 -1.67 7.49
CA PHE A 84 12.19 -0.32 7.84
C PHE A 84 13.34 0.49 8.44
N GLU A 85 14.22 -0.17 9.20
CA GLU A 85 15.34 0.49 9.84
C GLU A 85 16.39 0.96 8.83
N MET A 86 16.76 0.06 7.91
CA MET A 86 17.73 0.36 6.86
C MET A 86 17.10 1.03 5.63
N LYS A 87 15.79 1.13 5.59
CA LYS A 87 15.02 1.66 4.45
C LYS A 87 15.38 0.99 3.14
N THR A 88 15.52 -0.33 3.17
CA THR A 88 15.84 -1.15 2.00
C THR A 88 14.71 -2.09 1.64
N VAL A 89 14.66 -2.44 0.36
CA VAL A 89 13.71 -3.42 -0.17
C VAL A 89 14.48 -4.43 -1.00
N ARG A 90 14.31 -5.71 -0.70
CA ARG A 90 14.78 -6.81 -1.53
C ARG A 90 13.62 -7.34 -2.33
N VAL A 91 13.78 -7.43 -3.64
CA VAL A 91 12.75 -7.89 -4.55
C VAL A 91 13.19 -9.22 -5.13
N ARG A 92 12.33 -10.23 -5.03
CA ARG A 92 12.51 -11.50 -5.71
C ARG A 92 11.32 -11.78 -6.62
N ALA A 93 11.59 -12.02 -7.89
CA ALA A 93 10.60 -12.27 -8.91
C ALA A 93 10.44 -13.77 -9.18
N PHE A 94 9.21 -14.18 -9.43
CA PHE A 94 8.84 -15.55 -9.79
C PHE A 94 7.97 -15.51 -11.04
N PRO A 95 8.22 -16.38 -12.03
CA PRO A 95 7.28 -16.54 -13.13
C PRO A 95 5.96 -17.15 -12.63
N ARG A 96 4.90 -17.02 -13.40
CA ARG A 96 3.57 -17.49 -13.04
C ARG A 96 3.53 -18.98 -12.65
N GLU A 97 4.31 -19.80 -13.34
CA GLU A 97 4.38 -21.25 -13.12
C GLU A 97 4.96 -21.63 -11.75
N GLU A 98 5.66 -20.70 -11.11
CA GLU A 98 6.29 -20.89 -9.80
C GLU A 98 5.49 -20.29 -8.66
N GLU A 99 4.19 -20.15 -8.81
CA GLU A 99 3.29 -19.61 -7.76
C GLU A 99 3.48 -20.33 -6.42
N LYS A 100 3.59 -21.65 -6.45
CA LYS A 100 3.76 -22.46 -5.25
C LYS A 100 5.08 -22.15 -4.54
N ASP A 101 6.15 -21.99 -5.30
CA ASP A 101 7.47 -21.63 -4.75
C ASP A 101 7.44 -20.22 -4.14
N ALA A 102 6.77 -19.29 -4.79
CA ALA A 102 6.58 -17.93 -4.27
C ALA A 102 5.80 -17.94 -2.95
N SER A 103 4.69 -18.67 -2.90
CA SER A 103 3.87 -18.81 -1.69
C SER A 103 4.63 -19.47 -0.55
N ASN A 104 5.42 -20.50 -0.84
CA ASN A 104 6.22 -21.20 0.16
C ASN A 104 7.32 -20.30 0.74
N LEU A 105 8.00 -19.55 -0.11
CA LEU A 105 9.02 -18.59 0.33
C LEU A 105 8.39 -17.48 1.18
N TYR A 106 7.27 -16.94 0.73
CA TYR A 106 6.54 -15.92 1.49
C TYR A 106 6.19 -16.42 2.89
N SER A 107 5.62 -17.63 3.00
CA SER A 107 5.25 -18.21 4.29
C SER A 107 6.47 -18.42 5.20
N ARG A 108 7.60 -18.84 4.67
CA ARG A 108 8.83 -19.00 5.45
C ARG A 108 9.38 -17.67 5.94
N LEU A 109 9.36 -16.65 5.09
CA LEU A 109 9.85 -15.31 5.45
C LEU A 109 8.94 -14.62 6.47
N GLU A 110 7.64 -14.88 6.40
CA GLU A 110 6.67 -14.32 7.34
C GLU A 110 6.81 -14.91 8.75
N LYS A 111 7.21 -16.18 8.85
CA LYS A 111 7.48 -16.82 10.14
C LYS A 111 8.71 -16.19 10.79
N GLY A 112 8.59 -15.80 12.04
CA GLY A 112 9.69 -15.22 12.80
C GLY A 112 10.01 -13.77 12.42
N LEU A 113 9.16 -13.14 11.61
CA LEU A 113 9.30 -11.76 11.23
C LEU A 113 9.03 -10.84 12.43
N ASP A 114 9.92 -9.89 12.67
CA ASP A 114 9.66 -8.81 13.60
C ASP A 114 8.97 -7.67 12.83
N GLU A 115 7.66 -7.56 12.99
CA GLU A 115 6.82 -6.61 12.27
C GLU A 115 7.21 -5.14 12.49
N ARG A 116 7.95 -4.85 13.55
CA ARG A 116 8.46 -3.50 13.82
C ARG A 116 9.67 -3.16 12.95
N LYS A 117 10.43 -4.16 12.54
CA LYS A 117 11.68 -4.00 11.79
C LYS A 117 11.54 -4.33 10.31
N ASN A 118 10.71 -5.31 10.00
CA ASN A 118 10.60 -5.85 8.65
C ASN A 118 9.16 -6.14 8.27
N ALA A 119 8.90 -6.10 6.97
CA ALA A 119 7.67 -6.59 6.39
C ALA A 119 7.97 -7.41 5.15
N VAL A 120 7.13 -8.40 4.89
CA VAL A 120 7.18 -9.19 3.66
C VAL A 120 5.84 -9.05 2.95
N VAL A 121 5.89 -8.75 1.66
CA VAL A 121 4.70 -8.58 0.84
C VAL A 121 4.81 -9.49 -0.37
N LEU A 122 3.76 -10.25 -0.65
CA LEU A 122 3.61 -11.03 -1.87
C LEU A 122 2.63 -10.31 -2.78
N VAL A 123 3.10 -9.93 -3.97
CA VAL A 123 2.30 -9.15 -4.93
C VAL A 123 2.31 -9.86 -6.27
N SER A 124 1.14 -10.00 -6.88
CA SER A 124 1.04 -10.49 -8.26
C SER A 124 0.95 -9.33 -9.24
N VAL A 125 1.45 -9.52 -10.45
CA VAL A 125 1.38 -8.50 -11.52
C VAL A 125 -0.08 -8.15 -11.84
N PRO A 126 -1.02 -9.11 -12.00
CA PRO A 126 -2.43 -8.77 -12.18
C PRO A 126 -3.01 -7.92 -11.06
N LYS A 127 -2.61 -8.15 -9.81
CA LYS A 127 -3.07 -7.35 -8.67
C LYS A 127 -2.53 -5.92 -8.74
N ILE A 128 -1.29 -5.73 -9.16
CA ILE A 128 -0.72 -4.40 -9.38
C ILE A 128 -1.53 -3.64 -10.43
N GLN A 129 -1.87 -4.31 -11.54
CA GLN A 129 -2.68 -3.71 -12.61
C GLN A 129 -4.07 -3.31 -12.11
N GLU A 130 -4.71 -4.16 -11.32
CA GLU A 130 -6.00 -3.87 -10.69
C GLU A 130 -5.92 -2.63 -9.79
N LEU A 131 -4.86 -2.51 -8.99
CA LEU A 131 -4.63 -1.34 -8.14
C LEU A 131 -4.39 -0.07 -8.95
N GLN A 132 -3.69 -0.16 -10.09
CA GLN A 132 -3.47 0.97 -10.99
C GLN A 132 -4.77 1.51 -11.57
N GLU A 133 -5.68 0.63 -11.93
CA GLU A 133 -6.99 1.02 -12.45
C GLU A 133 -7.90 1.60 -11.36
N ALA A 134 -7.88 1.00 -10.16
CA ALA A 134 -8.73 1.43 -9.05
C ALA A 134 -8.25 2.72 -8.39
N TYR A 135 -6.93 2.96 -8.33
CA TYR A 135 -6.32 4.08 -7.61
C TYR A 135 -5.29 4.83 -8.47
N PRO A 136 -5.75 5.44 -9.58
CA PRO A 136 -4.84 6.11 -10.52
C PRO A 136 -4.04 7.24 -9.89
N SER A 137 -4.57 7.94 -8.91
CA SER A 137 -3.86 9.04 -8.24
C SER A 137 -2.54 8.59 -7.62
N TYR A 138 -2.51 7.39 -7.05
CA TYR A 138 -1.28 6.81 -6.50
C TYR A 138 -0.28 6.49 -7.59
N PHE A 139 -0.72 5.86 -8.67
CA PHE A 139 0.17 5.35 -9.72
C PHE A 139 0.61 6.39 -10.76
N LEU A 140 -0.16 7.48 -10.94
CA LEU A 140 0.22 8.57 -11.84
C LEU A 140 1.39 9.37 -11.28
N ASP A 141 1.38 9.65 -9.98
CA ASP A 141 2.49 10.31 -9.32
C ASP A 141 2.63 9.76 -7.89
N THR A 142 3.32 8.64 -7.78
CA THR A 142 3.51 7.93 -6.51
C THR A 142 4.24 8.80 -5.48
N THR A 143 5.26 9.54 -5.89
CA THR A 143 6.03 10.41 -4.99
C THR A 143 5.13 11.48 -4.38
N HIS A 144 4.32 12.13 -5.22
CA HIS A 144 3.37 13.14 -4.76
C HIS A 144 2.32 12.54 -3.81
N PHE A 145 1.74 11.41 -4.16
CA PHE A 145 0.75 10.72 -3.33
C PHE A 145 1.31 10.40 -1.94
N LEU A 146 2.49 9.77 -1.88
CA LEU A 146 3.11 9.39 -0.61
C LEU A 146 3.46 10.61 0.24
N LYS A 147 3.92 11.69 -0.39
CA LYS A 147 4.23 12.94 0.29
C LYS A 147 2.98 13.58 0.90
N GLU A 148 1.86 13.54 0.18
CA GLU A 148 0.59 14.05 0.69
C GLU A 148 0.04 13.21 1.84
N VAL A 149 0.18 11.90 1.78
CA VAL A 149 -0.20 11.01 2.89
C VAL A 149 0.65 11.29 4.13
N ASP A 150 1.96 11.44 3.98
CA ASP A 150 2.86 11.80 5.08
C ASP A 150 2.46 13.14 5.73
N LYS A 151 2.08 14.11 4.91
CA LYS A 151 1.61 15.42 5.37
C LYS A 151 0.31 15.29 6.17
N MET A 152 -0.64 14.50 5.68
CA MET A 152 -1.91 14.26 6.38
C MET A 152 -1.67 13.63 7.76
N MET A 153 -0.73 12.68 7.85
CA MET A 153 -0.38 12.05 9.12
C MET A 153 0.31 13.02 10.08
N SER A 154 1.18 13.87 9.58
CA SER A 154 1.80 14.94 10.37
C SER A 154 0.77 15.92 10.90
N ASP A 155 -0.21 16.26 10.07
CA ASP A 155 -1.30 17.16 10.46
C ASP A 155 -2.17 16.56 11.56
N CYS A 156 -2.42 15.25 11.54
CA CYS A 156 -3.13 14.56 12.62
C CYS A 156 -2.47 14.78 13.98
N VAL A 157 -1.15 14.69 14.03
CA VAL A 157 -0.38 14.94 15.26
C VAL A 157 -0.39 16.41 15.61
N LYS A 158 -0.09 17.28 14.64
CA LYS A 158 0.03 18.72 14.83
C LYS A 158 -1.26 19.36 15.35
N PHE A 159 -2.41 18.95 14.83
CA PHE A 159 -3.70 19.49 15.21
C PHE A 159 -4.39 18.71 16.34
N GLY A 160 -3.72 17.74 16.92
CA GLY A 160 -4.22 17.00 18.07
C GLY A 160 -5.40 16.08 17.75
N PHE A 161 -5.50 15.58 16.52
CA PHE A 161 -6.53 14.64 16.12
C PHE A 161 -6.29 13.23 16.69
N VAL A 162 -5.05 12.94 17.07
CA VAL A 162 -4.62 11.65 17.61
C VAL A 162 -3.70 11.84 18.81
#